data_3f8afe6896d4e145d14d78595809cba5
#
_entry.id   3f8afe6896d4e145d14d78595809cba5
#
_cell.length_a   1.000
_cell.length_b   1.000
_cell.length_c   1.000
_cell.angle_alpha   90.00
_cell.angle_beta   90.00
_cell.angle_gamma   90.00
#
_symmetry.space_group_name_H-M   'P 1'
#
loop_
_entity.id
_entity.type
_entity.pdbx_description
1 polymer ?
#
loop_
_entity_poly.entity_id
_entity_poly.type
_entity_poly.pdbx_seq_one_letter_code
_entity_poly.pdbx_strand_id
1 'polypeptide(L)'
;MATAELMDYDKALELFEPVLGFEVHVELGTRTKMFSDAPNPAAFGAVAAEPNTQITPVDLGLPGSLPVVNEQAIKYSISLGLALGCSIAPTSRFARKNYFYPDLAKNYQISQFDEPIAFDGEVEVELADGRTFTIEIER
;
A
#
# COMPACT_ATOMS: atom_id res chain seq x y z
N MET A 1 -0.24 34.88 -17.64
CA MET A 1 -1.05 34.12 -16.68
C MET A 1 -0.95 34.87 -15.35
N ALA A 2 -2.08 35.29 -14.80
CA ALA A 2 -2.06 35.91 -13.47
C ALA A 2 -1.65 34.86 -12.44
N THR A 3 -0.58 35.08 -11.72
CA THR A 3 -0.23 34.29 -10.54
C THR A 3 -1.29 34.53 -9.49
N ALA A 4 -2.04 33.51 -9.12
CA ALA A 4 -2.96 33.61 -8.00
C ALA A 4 -2.15 33.97 -6.76
N GLU A 5 -2.56 35.06 -6.09
CA GLU A 5 -1.96 35.45 -4.83
C GLU A 5 -2.33 34.38 -3.79
N LEU A 6 -1.31 33.69 -3.23
CA LEU A 6 -1.52 32.66 -2.22
C LEU A 6 -1.95 33.32 -0.91
N MET A 7 -2.96 32.72 -0.27
CA MET A 7 -3.38 33.12 1.06
C MET A 7 -2.28 32.81 2.07
N ASP A 8 -2.13 33.69 3.06
CA ASP A 8 -1.26 33.43 4.21
C ASP A 8 -1.71 32.18 4.97
N TYR A 9 -0.76 31.37 5.47
CA TYR A 9 -1.02 30.08 6.09
C TYR A 9 -1.89 30.19 7.35
N ASP A 10 -1.57 31.13 8.25
CA ASP A 10 -2.30 31.29 9.50
C ASP A 10 -3.76 31.73 9.22
N LYS A 11 -3.94 32.63 8.26
CA LYS A 11 -5.26 33.03 7.80
C LYS A 11 -6.04 31.88 7.14
N ALA A 12 -5.36 30.97 6.45
CA ALA A 12 -6.00 29.80 5.87
C ALA A 12 -6.52 28.86 6.97
N LEU A 13 -5.76 28.66 8.05
CA LEU A 13 -6.19 27.84 9.19
C LEU A 13 -7.36 28.44 9.99
N GLU A 14 -7.54 29.77 9.95
CA GLU A 14 -8.72 30.42 10.55
C GLU A 14 -10.01 30.18 9.75
N LEU A 15 -9.90 29.97 8.44
CA LEU A 15 -11.02 29.89 7.50
C LEU A 15 -11.37 28.48 7.05
N PHE A 16 -10.40 27.55 7.10
CA PHE A 16 -10.51 26.20 6.57
C PHE A 16 -10.00 25.16 7.57
N GLU A 17 -10.69 24.04 7.62
CA GLU A 17 -10.23 22.85 8.33
C GLU A 17 -9.37 21.99 7.39
N PRO A 18 -8.07 21.75 7.69
CA PRO A 18 -7.25 20.86 6.89
C PRO A 18 -7.65 19.41 7.12
N VAL A 19 -7.97 18.68 6.04
CA VAL A 19 -8.20 17.24 6.05
C VAL A 19 -7.06 16.56 5.30
N LEU A 20 -6.37 15.65 5.97
CA LEU A 20 -5.19 14.97 5.44
C LEU A 20 -5.47 13.47 5.33
N GLY A 21 -5.18 12.90 4.17
CA GLY A 21 -5.18 11.46 3.95
C GLY A 21 -3.79 10.99 3.56
N PHE A 22 -3.40 9.81 4.04
CA PHE A 22 -2.11 9.20 3.74
C PHE A 22 -2.32 7.80 3.15
N GLU A 23 -1.53 7.47 2.14
CA GLU A 23 -1.35 6.10 1.67
C GLU A 23 0.08 5.68 2.00
N VAL A 24 0.22 4.54 2.68
CA VAL A 24 1.53 4.03 3.11
C VAL A 24 1.82 2.72 2.37
N HIS A 25 2.95 2.69 1.67
CA HIS A 25 3.46 1.49 1.02
C HIS A 25 4.47 0.78 1.93
N VAL A 26 4.26 -0.52 2.15
CA VAL A 26 5.14 -1.35 2.96
C VAL A 26 5.61 -2.56 2.16
N GLU A 27 6.93 -2.74 2.06
CA GLU A 27 7.52 -3.95 1.51
C GLU A 27 7.64 -5.01 2.61
N LEU A 28 6.90 -6.10 2.46
CA LEU A 28 6.94 -7.20 3.42
C LEU A 28 8.16 -8.10 3.18
N GLY A 29 8.77 -8.61 4.26
CA GLY A 29 9.94 -9.50 4.22
C GLY A 29 9.62 -10.94 3.78
N THR A 30 8.84 -11.11 2.73
CA THR A 30 8.53 -12.42 2.15
C THR A 30 9.62 -12.88 1.19
N ARG A 31 9.80 -14.19 1.01
CA ARG A 31 10.81 -14.73 0.10
C ARG A 31 10.52 -14.44 -1.37
N THR A 32 9.24 -14.39 -1.72
CA THR A 32 8.76 -14.12 -3.08
C THR A 32 7.87 -12.88 -3.07
N LYS A 33 7.61 -12.33 -4.23
CA LYS A 33 6.68 -11.22 -4.43
C LYS A 33 5.25 -11.59 -3.98
N MET A 34 4.38 -10.59 -3.90
CA MET A 34 3.00 -10.76 -3.43
C MET A 34 2.16 -11.67 -4.34
N PHE A 35 2.34 -11.59 -5.65
CA PHE A 35 1.47 -12.25 -6.65
C PHE A 35 2.23 -13.08 -7.68
N SER A 36 3.51 -13.28 -7.49
CA SER A 36 4.33 -14.17 -8.31
C SER A 36 5.40 -14.88 -7.46
N ASP A 37 5.96 -15.94 -7.98
CA ASP A 37 7.05 -16.69 -7.33
C ASP A 37 8.44 -16.10 -7.63
N ALA A 38 8.52 -14.95 -8.29
CA ALA A 38 9.75 -14.21 -8.43
C ALA A 38 10.33 -13.83 -7.06
N PRO A 39 11.65 -13.90 -6.88
CA PRO A 39 12.28 -13.50 -5.63
C PRO A 39 11.92 -12.07 -5.23
N ASN A 40 11.72 -11.85 -3.92
CA ASN A 40 11.53 -10.51 -3.37
C ASN A 40 12.89 -9.90 -3.00
N PRO A 41 13.31 -8.81 -3.66
CA PRO A 41 14.61 -8.19 -3.37
C PRO A 41 14.73 -7.70 -1.94
N ALA A 42 13.64 -7.24 -1.32
CA ALA A 42 13.64 -6.74 0.04
C ALA A 42 13.98 -7.80 1.11
N ALA A 43 13.75 -9.09 0.81
CA ALA A 43 13.96 -10.18 1.79
C ALA A 43 15.42 -10.55 2.03
N PHE A 44 16.35 -10.16 1.16
CA PHE A 44 17.71 -10.70 1.14
C PHE A 44 18.81 -9.65 1.38
N GLY A 45 18.50 -8.52 2.02
CA GLY A 45 19.49 -7.48 2.30
C GLY A 45 20.14 -7.00 1.00
N ALA A 46 19.34 -6.47 0.15
CA ALA A 46 19.55 -6.14 -1.25
C ALA A 46 21.00 -5.88 -1.70
N VAL A 47 21.62 -6.88 -2.24
CA VAL A 47 22.48 -6.63 -3.41
C VAL A 47 21.49 -6.32 -4.53
N ALA A 48 21.54 -5.12 -5.08
CA ALA A 48 20.67 -4.70 -6.18
C ALA A 48 20.76 -5.75 -7.30
N ALA A 49 19.65 -6.46 -7.55
CA ALA A 49 19.59 -7.38 -8.67
C ALA A 49 19.70 -6.57 -9.96
N GLU A 50 20.28 -7.18 -10.99
CA GLU A 50 20.27 -6.61 -12.33
C GLU A 50 18.81 -6.26 -12.73
N PRO A 51 18.57 -5.13 -13.39
CA PRO A 51 17.24 -4.75 -13.82
C PRO A 51 16.52 -5.84 -14.61
N ASN A 52 15.23 -6.05 -14.35
CA ASN A 52 14.36 -6.99 -15.05
C ASN A 52 14.78 -8.47 -14.98
N THR A 53 15.54 -8.87 -13.98
CA THR A 53 15.95 -10.29 -13.80
C THR A 53 15.10 -11.04 -12.79
N GLN A 54 14.42 -10.35 -11.88
CA GLN A 54 13.53 -10.96 -10.87
C GLN A 54 12.08 -10.93 -11.36
N ILE A 55 11.83 -11.67 -12.43
CA ILE A 55 10.54 -11.70 -13.13
C ILE A 55 10.12 -13.12 -13.45
N THR A 56 8.81 -13.32 -13.52
CA THR A 56 8.14 -14.54 -13.98
C THR A 56 7.18 -14.22 -15.13
N PRO A 57 6.60 -15.22 -15.81
CA PRO A 57 5.57 -14.98 -16.81
C PRO A 57 4.41 -14.08 -16.34
N VAL A 58 4.04 -14.17 -15.05
CA VAL A 58 3.01 -13.30 -14.46
C VAL A 58 3.44 -11.84 -14.44
N ASP A 59 4.69 -11.56 -14.06
CA ASP A 59 5.22 -10.18 -14.02
C ASP A 59 5.28 -9.57 -15.43
N LEU A 60 5.54 -10.40 -16.43
CA LEU A 60 5.57 -9.99 -17.84
C LEU A 60 4.18 -9.87 -18.48
N GLY A 61 3.13 -10.31 -17.82
CA GLY A 61 1.77 -10.32 -18.37
C GLY A 61 1.59 -11.28 -19.55
N LEU A 62 2.33 -12.40 -19.56
CA LEU A 62 2.24 -13.36 -20.66
C LEU A 62 0.86 -14.03 -20.71
N PRO A 63 0.35 -14.35 -21.93
CA PRO A 63 -0.93 -15.00 -22.09
C PRO A 63 -1.04 -16.30 -21.29
N GLY A 64 -2.16 -16.48 -20.58
CA GLY A 64 -2.42 -17.66 -19.76
C GLY A 64 -1.78 -17.65 -18.38
N SER A 65 -0.94 -16.67 -18.07
CA SER A 65 -0.35 -16.51 -16.74
C SER A 65 -1.32 -15.81 -15.81
N LEU A 66 -1.57 -16.40 -14.63
CA LEU A 66 -2.43 -15.83 -13.61
C LEU A 66 -1.65 -15.59 -12.32
N PRO A 67 -1.89 -14.47 -11.64
CA PRO A 67 -1.28 -14.21 -10.35
C PRO A 67 -1.80 -15.18 -9.30
N VAL A 68 -0.91 -15.59 -8.39
CA VAL A 68 -1.22 -16.40 -7.20
C VAL A 68 -0.71 -15.66 -5.99
N VAL A 69 -1.58 -15.48 -4.99
CA VAL A 69 -1.25 -14.73 -3.80
C VAL A 69 -0.24 -15.49 -2.91
N ASN A 70 0.71 -14.74 -2.36
CA ASN A 70 1.67 -15.26 -1.38
C ASN A 70 1.00 -15.38 -0.01
N GLU A 71 0.81 -16.61 0.48
CA GLU A 71 0.19 -16.89 1.78
C GLU A 71 0.91 -16.20 2.95
N GLN A 72 2.24 -16.14 2.93
CA GLN A 72 3.00 -15.48 3.97
C GLN A 72 2.76 -13.96 4.00
N ALA A 73 2.56 -13.35 2.85
CA ALA A 73 2.21 -11.93 2.77
C ALA A 73 0.84 -11.67 3.39
N ILE A 74 -0.14 -12.56 3.17
CA ILE A 74 -1.46 -12.46 3.84
C ILE A 74 -1.31 -12.56 5.35
N LYS A 75 -0.53 -13.52 5.84
CA LYS A 75 -0.27 -13.67 7.29
C LYS A 75 0.37 -12.41 7.88
N TYR A 76 1.32 -11.80 7.19
CA TYR A 76 1.93 -10.55 7.64
C TYR A 76 0.96 -9.37 7.60
N SER A 77 0.11 -9.29 6.57
CA SER A 77 -0.91 -8.24 6.47
C SER A 77 -1.92 -8.33 7.62
N ILE A 78 -2.37 -9.56 7.97
CA ILE A 78 -3.23 -9.78 9.13
C ILE A 78 -2.54 -9.38 10.43
N SER A 79 -1.27 -9.78 10.61
CA SER A 79 -0.49 -9.41 11.81
C SER A 79 -0.32 -7.90 11.92
N LEU A 80 -0.06 -7.22 10.80
CA LEU A 80 0.04 -5.77 10.76
C LEU A 80 -1.30 -5.11 11.12
N GLY A 81 -2.40 -5.55 10.51
CA GLY A 81 -3.73 -5.04 10.83
C GLY A 81 -4.08 -5.19 12.32
N LEU A 82 -3.79 -6.35 12.92
CA LEU A 82 -3.99 -6.56 14.36
C LEU A 82 -3.10 -5.64 15.22
N ALA A 83 -1.86 -5.41 14.82
CA ALA A 83 -0.94 -4.51 15.53
C ALA A 83 -1.39 -3.04 15.46
N LEU A 84 -2.13 -2.67 14.43
CA LEU A 84 -2.71 -1.34 14.23
C LEU A 84 -4.15 -1.23 14.75
N GLY A 85 -4.62 -2.20 15.54
CA GLY A 85 -5.97 -2.17 16.11
C GLY A 85 -7.10 -2.37 15.10
N CYS A 86 -6.79 -2.80 13.88
CA CYS A 86 -7.80 -3.00 12.84
C CYS A 86 -8.69 -4.23 13.10
N SER A 87 -9.91 -4.16 12.62
CA SER A 87 -10.77 -5.32 12.41
C SER A 87 -10.27 -6.14 11.22
N ILE A 88 -10.23 -7.46 11.36
CA ILE A 88 -9.85 -8.37 10.27
C ILE A 88 -11.09 -8.92 9.59
N ALA A 89 -11.17 -8.75 8.28
CA ALA A 89 -12.29 -9.25 7.50
C ALA A 89 -12.33 -10.79 7.49
N PRO A 90 -13.49 -11.43 7.70
CA PRO A 90 -13.64 -12.89 7.61
C PRO A 90 -13.42 -13.41 6.18
N THR A 91 -13.67 -12.57 5.21
CA THR A 91 -13.39 -12.79 3.78
C THR A 91 -12.91 -11.52 3.16
N SER A 92 -11.97 -11.63 2.22
CA SER A 92 -11.51 -10.50 1.44
C SER A 92 -11.32 -10.89 -0.02
N ARG A 93 -11.31 -9.90 -0.90
CA ARG A 93 -11.17 -10.13 -2.33
C ARG A 93 -10.19 -9.15 -2.94
N PHE A 94 -9.31 -9.67 -3.78
CA PHE A 94 -8.49 -8.84 -4.64
C PHE A 94 -9.26 -8.41 -5.88
N ALA A 95 -9.12 -7.14 -6.24
CA ALA A 95 -9.67 -6.54 -7.43
C ALA A 95 -8.55 -6.16 -8.40
N ARG A 96 -8.91 -5.83 -9.63
CA ARG A 96 -7.98 -5.29 -10.62
C ARG A 96 -8.26 -3.82 -10.88
N LYS A 97 -7.26 -2.99 -10.67
CA LYS A 97 -7.24 -1.60 -11.12
C LYS A 97 -6.59 -1.56 -12.50
N ASN A 98 -7.42 -1.56 -13.54
CA ASN A 98 -6.94 -1.55 -14.92
C ASN A 98 -6.50 -0.14 -15.33
N TYR A 99 -5.26 -0.01 -15.78
CA TYR A 99 -4.75 1.22 -16.39
C TYR A 99 -3.56 0.90 -17.27
N PHE A 100 -3.36 1.71 -18.28
CA PHE A 100 -2.23 1.59 -19.20
C PHE A 100 -1.08 2.48 -18.72
N TYR A 101 0.09 1.87 -18.58
CA TYR A 101 1.34 2.57 -18.32
C TYR A 101 2.48 1.86 -19.06
N PRO A 102 3.43 2.57 -19.69
CA PRO A 102 4.48 1.96 -20.52
C PRO A 102 5.31 0.89 -19.82
N ASP A 103 5.59 1.06 -18.52
CA ASP A 103 6.39 0.13 -17.73
C ASP A 103 5.56 -0.94 -17.01
N LEU A 104 4.26 -1.00 -17.28
CA LEU A 104 3.35 -1.98 -16.68
C LEU A 104 2.89 -2.99 -17.70
N ALA A 105 3.66 -4.06 -17.90
CA ALA A 105 3.39 -5.09 -18.92
C ALA A 105 2.00 -5.74 -18.81
N LYS A 106 1.47 -5.87 -17.61
CA LYS A 106 0.13 -6.47 -17.36
C LYS A 106 -1.03 -5.54 -17.65
N ASN A 107 -0.81 -4.23 -17.76
CA ASN A 107 -1.84 -3.19 -17.88
C ASN A 107 -2.86 -3.15 -16.72
N TYR A 108 -2.55 -3.75 -15.58
CA TYR A 108 -3.36 -3.66 -14.37
C TYR A 108 -2.50 -3.80 -13.10
N GLN A 109 -3.02 -3.26 -12.02
CA GLN A 109 -2.51 -3.45 -10.66
C GLN A 109 -3.54 -4.27 -9.86
N ILE A 110 -3.08 -5.24 -9.09
CA ILE A 110 -3.94 -5.93 -8.13
C ILE A 110 -4.11 -5.01 -6.92
N SER A 111 -5.32 -4.84 -6.47
CA SER A 111 -5.65 -3.95 -5.38
C SER A 111 -6.78 -4.50 -4.52
N GLN A 112 -7.04 -3.86 -3.38
CA GLN A 112 -8.20 -4.11 -2.55
C GLN A 112 -8.81 -2.76 -2.20
N PHE A 113 -10.11 -2.62 -2.37
CA PHE A 113 -10.83 -1.40 -2.00
C PHE A 113 -12.09 -1.74 -1.22
N ASP A 114 -13.02 -2.49 -1.83
CA ASP A 114 -14.33 -2.78 -1.24
C ASP A 114 -14.28 -3.89 -0.18
N GLU A 115 -13.35 -4.83 -0.32
CA GLU A 115 -13.25 -6.02 0.53
C GLU A 115 -11.79 -6.17 1.03
N PRO A 116 -11.27 -5.22 1.85
CA PRO A 116 -9.90 -5.24 2.35
C PRO A 116 -9.66 -6.38 3.33
N ILE A 117 -8.39 -6.68 3.61
CA ILE A 117 -8.00 -7.67 4.64
C ILE A 117 -8.26 -7.12 6.05
N ALA A 118 -7.99 -5.83 6.24
CA ALA A 118 -8.11 -5.15 7.53
C ALA A 118 -8.73 -3.76 7.33
N PHE A 119 -9.48 -3.29 8.32
CA PHE A 119 -10.19 -2.01 8.25
C PHE A 119 -10.49 -1.48 9.66
N ASP A 120 -10.88 -0.21 9.76
CA ASP A 120 -11.30 0.46 11.00
C ASP A 120 -10.29 0.29 12.14
N GLY A 121 -9.04 0.65 11.87
CA GLY A 121 -7.97 0.65 12.86
C GLY A 121 -7.73 2.01 13.47
N GLU A 122 -7.02 2.05 14.59
CA GLU A 122 -6.64 3.27 15.30
C GLU A 122 -5.22 3.15 15.85
N VAL A 123 -4.45 4.22 15.69
CA VAL A 123 -3.12 4.33 16.29
C VAL A 123 -3.02 5.61 17.09
N GLU A 124 -2.75 5.48 18.39
CA GLU A 124 -2.42 6.63 19.23
C GLU A 124 -0.97 7.06 18.98
N VAL A 125 -0.78 8.34 18.72
CA VAL A 125 0.53 8.94 18.49
C VAL A 125 0.79 9.99 19.56
N GLU A 126 1.91 9.86 20.27
CA GLU A 126 2.41 10.85 21.21
C GLU A 126 3.45 11.74 20.53
N LEU A 127 3.23 13.05 20.59
CA LEU A 127 4.18 14.04 20.10
C LEU A 127 5.27 14.32 21.13
N ALA A 128 6.39 14.89 20.67
CA ALA A 128 7.53 15.24 21.51
C ALA A 128 7.18 16.26 22.63
N ASP A 129 6.09 16.98 22.51
CA ASP A 129 5.57 17.94 23.52
C ASP A 129 4.58 17.29 24.49
N GLY A 130 4.35 15.97 24.40
CA GLY A 130 3.45 15.20 25.26
C GLY A 130 1.97 15.23 24.86
N ARG A 131 1.60 15.90 23.75
CA ARG A 131 0.24 15.81 23.22
C ARG A 131 0.04 14.46 22.54
N THR A 132 -1.14 13.89 22.70
CA THR A 132 -1.56 12.68 21.99
C THR A 132 -2.69 12.97 21.01
N PHE A 133 -2.72 12.24 19.93
CA PHE A 133 -3.84 12.21 18.99
C PHE A 133 -3.96 10.83 18.36
N THR A 134 -5.16 10.51 17.91
CA THR A 134 -5.45 9.23 17.24
C THR A 134 -5.44 9.42 15.74
N ILE A 135 -4.72 8.53 15.05
CA ILE A 135 -4.79 8.40 13.60
C ILE A 135 -5.74 7.26 13.28
N GLU A 136 -6.79 7.55 12.54
CA GLU A 136 -7.71 6.55 12.04
C GLU A 136 -7.12 5.86 10.81
N ILE A 137 -7.29 4.53 10.74
CA ILE A 137 -6.89 3.70 9.60
C ILE A 137 -8.16 3.17 8.95
N GLU A 138 -8.48 3.67 7.79
CA GLU A 138 -9.68 3.27 7.06
C GLU A 138 -9.57 1.82 6.57
N ARG A 139 -8.43 1.46 5.97
CA ARG A 139 -8.11 0.12 5.43
C ARG A 139 -6.64 -0.03 5.08
#